data_207564d84b55de3d833c4403abd94037
#
_entry.id   207564d84b55de3d833c4403abd94037
#
_cell.length_a   1.000
_cell.length_b   1.000
_cell.length_c   1.000
_cell.angle_alpha   90.00
_cell.angle_beta   90.00
_cell.angle_gamma   90.00
#
_symmetry.space_group_name_H-M   'P 1'
#
loop_
_entity.id
_entity.type
_entity.pdbx_description
1 polymer ?
#
loop_
_entity_poly.entity_id
_entity_poly.type
_entity_poly.pdbx_seq_one_letter_code
_entity_poly.pdbx_strand_id
1 'polypeptide(L)'
;MSLSHHVSLSLSRAPGVFSLLLINFAVHIATTSFAPGLAATLALSHLVPRWWQFVTAAFVHASWEHLFGNAFSLLVFGRMVEEEEGAFGLWATYVVCGIAGNVASYLSAPHTATVSLGASSSVFGLFAVGVLTKVRLDVRRMLEAVVLGGYVWKQVMQETAALASGGTTVGGMSVGHWAHLGGAVGGVLLVLMLSRLPKGEGE
;
A
#
# COMPACT_ATOMS: atom_id res chain seq x y z
N MET A 1 45.50 -8.77 -1.79
CA MET A 1 44.22 -9.08 -1.15
C MET A 1 43.18 -8.13 -1.72
N SER A 2 42.41 -8.64 -2.68
CA SER A 2 41.41 -7.85 -3.44
C SER A 2 40.08 -7.95 -2.73
N LEU A 3 39.61 -6.83 -2.17
CA LEU A 3 38.25 -6.66 -1.64
C LEU A 3 37.34 -6.14 -2.75
N SER A 4 36.97 -7.01 -3.67
CA SER A 4 35.89 -6.75 -4.61
C SER A 4 34.58 -7.23 -3.97
N HIS A 5 34.01 -6.43 -3.07
CA HIS A 5 32.60 -6.56 -2.73
C HIS A 5 31.79 -6.09 -3.95
N HIS A 6 31.40 -7.05 -4.77
CA HIS A 6 30.36 -6.85 -5.76
C HIS A 6 29.06 -6.50 -5.01
N VAL A 7 28.74 -5.22 -4.95
CA VAL A 7 27.37 -4.76 -4.76
C VAL A 7 26.64 -5.10 -6.06
N SER A 8 26.28 -6.35 -6.21
CA SER A 8 25.35 -6.76 -7.25
C SER A 8 23.99 -6.17 -6.87
N LEU A 9 23.64 -5.06 -7.49
CA LEU A 9 22.28 -4.56 -7.55
C LEU A 9 21.47 -5.60 -8.34
N SER A 10 21.02 -6.67 -7.65
CA SER A 10 20.16 -7.66 -8.26
C SER A 10 18.75 -7.08 -8.39
N LEU A 11 18.56 -6.20 -9.37
CA LEU A 11 17.25 -5.75 -9.83
C LEU A 11 16.37 -6.94 -10.32
N SER A 12 16.98 -8.11 -10.52
CA SER A 12 16.36 -9.27 -11.15
C SER A 12 15.54 -10.18 -10.20
N ARG A 13 15.37 -9.83 -8.92
CA ARG A 13 14.71 -10.71 -7.93
C ARG A 13 13.61 -10.03 -7.13
N ALA A 14 12.77 -9.23 -7.76
CA ALA A 14 11.58 -8.67 -7.12
C ALA A 14 10.31 -8.89 -7.98
N PRO A 15 9.97 -10.14 -8.34
CA PRO A 15 8.85 -10.43 -9.24
C PRO A 15 7.51 -9.98 -8.64
N GLY A 16 7.37 -10.00 -7.33
CA GLY A 16 6.16 -9.57 -6.62
C GLY A 16 5.92 -8.07 -6.76
N VAL A 17 6.92 -7.24 -6.47
CA VAL A 17 6.82 -5.78 -6.61
C VAL A 17 6.52 -5.40 -8.06
N PHE A 18 7.27 -5.97 -9.03
CA PHE A 18 7.06 -5.63 -10.44
C PHE A 18 5.70 -6.09 -10.95
N SER A 19 5.18 -7.24 -10.49
CA SER A 19 3.84 -7.70 -10.86
C SER A 19 2.75 -6.80 -10.27
N LEU A 20 2.89 -6.33 -9.03
CA LEU A 20 1.97 -5.35 -8.42
C LEU A 20 2.01 -4.01 -9.16
N LEU A 21 3.20 -3.51 -9.50
CA LEU A 21 3.34 -2.29 -10.28
C LEU A 21 2.66 -2.43 -11.65
N LEU A 22 2.96 -3.52 -12.37
CA LEU A 22 2.36 -3.78 -13.68
C LEU A 22 0.84 -3.77 -13.63
N ILE A 23 0.23 -4.43 -12.64
CA ILE A 23 -1.23 -4.48 -12.49
C ILE A 23 -1.78 -3.08 -12.17
N ASN A 24 -1.17 -2.31 -11.27
CA ASN A 24 -1.60 -0.96 -10.95
C ASN A 24 -1.57 -0.04 -12.19
N PHE A 25 -0.49 -0.10 -12.98
CA PHE A 25 -0.39 0.66 -14.24
C PHE A 25 -1.41 0.19 -15.27
N ALA A 26 -1.56 -1.13 -15.46
CA ALA A 26 -2.51 -1.69 -16.41
C ALA A 26 -3.96 -1.31 -16.06
N VAL A 27 -4.35 -1.38 -14.79
CA VAL A 27 -5.67 -0.97 -14.32
C VAL A 27 -5.87 0.53 -14.54
N HIS A 28 -4.88 1.37 -14.24
CA HIS A 28 -4.98 2.80 -14.46
C HIS A 28 -5.15 3.15 -15.93
N ILE A 29 -4.37 2.56 -16.81
CA ILE A 29 -4.50 2.75 -18.26
C ILE A 29 -5.88 2.25 -18.73
N ALA A 30 -6.33 1.09 -18.27
CA ALA A 30 -7.64 0.55 -18.64
C ALA A 30 -8.79 1.48 -18.20
N THR A 31 -8.73 2.00 -16.97
CA THR A 31 -9.78 2.85 -16.41
C THR A 31 -9.79 4.29 -16.96
N THR A 32 -8.65 4.80 -17.42
CA THR A 32 -8.55 6.16 -17.95
C THR A 32 -8.69 6.24 -19.47
N SER A 33 -8.18 5.24 -20.21
CA SER A 33 -8.06 5.33 -21.67
C SER A 33 -9.04 4.43 -22.43
N PHE A 34 -9.38 3.25 -21.88
CA PHE A 34 -10.17 2.26 -22.63
C PHE A 34 -11.59 2.07 -22.08
N ALA A 35 -11.78 2.11 -20.79
CA ALA A 35 -13.05 1.82 -20.12
C ALA A 35 -13.27 2.70 -18.90
N PRO A 36 -13.59 4.00 -19.05
CA PRO A 36 -13.75 4.93 -17.92
C PRO A 36 -14.77 4.47 -16.86
N GLY A 37 -15.84 3.76 -17.28
CA GLY A 37 -16.84 3.19 -16.37
C GLY A 37 -16.29 2.07 -15.47
N LEU A 38 -15.17 1.46 -15.85
CA LEU A 38 -14.52 0.40 -15.05
C LEU A 38 -14.02 0.93 -13.70
N ALA A 39 -13.57 2.19 -13.64
CA ALA A 39 -13.15 2.80 -12.40
C ALA A 39 -14.27 2.79 -11.35
N ALA A 40 -15.49 3.14 -11.73
CA ALA A 40 -16.67 3.14 -10.84
C ALA A 40 -17.06 1.70 -10.40
N THR A 41 -16.76 0.70 -11.22
CA THR A 41 -17.03 -0.71 -10.88
C THR A 41 -16.03 -1.27 -9.88
N LEU A 42 -14.74 -0.87 -9.99
CA LEU A 42 -13.64 -1.40 -9.20
C LEU A 42 -13.38 -0.60 -7.91
N ALA A 43 -13.61 0.72 -7.91
CA ALA A 43 -13.47 1.57 -6.73
C ALA A 43 -14.56 1.26 -5.69
N LEU A 44 -14.24 1.43 -4.41
CA LEU A 44 -15.17 1.15 -3.32
C LEU A 44 -16.20 2.27 -3.17
N SER A 45 -17.44 2.00 -3.54
CA SER A 45 -18.58 2.88 -3.29
C SER A 45 -19.05 2.70 -1.85
N HIS A 46 -19.10 3.79 -1.06
CA HIS A 46 -19.66 3.73 0.29
C HIS A 46 -21.18 3.74 0.29
N LEU A 47 -21.82 4.22 -0.78
CA LEU A 47 -23.28 4.25 -0.89
C LEU A 47 -23.86 2.86 -1.18
N VAL A 48 -23.24 2.15 -2.14
CA VAL A 48 -23.68 0.80 -2.56
C VAL A 48 -22.43 -0.08 -2.68
N PRO A 49 -21.85 -0.54 -1.55
CA PRO A 49 -20.62 -1.31 -1.58
C PRO A 49 -20.85 -2.70 -2.18
N ARG A 50 -19.85 -3.16 -2.92
CA ARG A 50 -19.77 -4.53 -3.44
C ARG A 50 -18.57 -5.23 -2.81
N TRP A 51 -18.69 -6.50 -2.46
CA TRP A 51 -17.64 -7.22 -1.74
C TRP A 51 -16.28 -7.20 -2.45
N TRP A 52 -16.24 -7.28 -3.78
CA TRP A 52 -14.98 -7.24 -4.53
C TRP A 52 -14.29 -5.88 -4.48
N GLN A 53 -15.03 -4.78 -4.29
CA GLN A 53 -14.49 -3.44 -4.23
C GLN A 53 -13.55 -3.23 -3.05
N PHE A 54 -13.72 -3.99 -1.97
CA PHE A 54 -12.79 -3.97 -0.85
C PHE A 54 -11.38 -4.45 -1.24
N VAL A 55 -11.26 -5.27 -2.29
CA VAL A 55 -9.99 -5.71 -2.86
C VAL A 55 -9.58 -4.84 -4.04
N THR A 56 -10.48 -4.66 -5.01
CA THR A 56 -10.14 -4.04 -6.30
C THR A 56 -9.83 -2.56 -6.21
N ALA A 57 -10.40 -1.86 -5.23
CA ALA A 57 -10.14 -0.43 -5.01
C ALA A 57 -8.65 -0.12 -4.78
N ALA A 58 -7.88 -1.06 -4.23
CA ALA A 58 -6.45 -0.92 -4.01
C ALA A 58 -5.63 -0.82 -5.32
N PHE A 59 -6.22 -1.10 -6.48
CA PHE A 59 -5.57 -1.04 -7.79
C PHE A 59 -6.04 0.13 -8.66
N VAL A 60 -7.09 0.85 -8.24
CA VAL A 60 -7.65 2.00 -8.98
C VAL A 60 -6.98 3.29 -8.50
N HIS A 61 -6.64 4.20 -9.42
CA HIS A 61 -6.02 5.48 -9.09
C HIS A 61 -6.74 6.64 -9.78
N ALA A 62 -6.90 7.76 -9.06
CA ALA A 62 -7.61 8.94 -9.54
C ALA A 62 -6.85 9.70 -10.63
N SER A 63 -5.52 9.70 -10.57
CA SER A 63 -4.64 10.44 -11.46
C SER A 63 -3.29 9.75 -11.60
N TRP A 64 -2.53 10.15 -12.62
CA TRP A 64 -1.14 9.71 -12.79
C TRP A 64 -0.26 10.08 -11.60
N GLU A 65 -0.43 11.27 -11.04
CA GLU A 65 0.32 11.71 -9.87
C GLU A 65 0.04 10.80 -8.66
N HIS A 66 -1.23 10.46 -8.42
CA HIS A 66 -1.64 9.52 -7.38
C HIS A 66 -1.04 8.12 -7.59
N LEU A 67 -1.06 7.62 -8.85
CA LEU A 67 -0.44 6.34 -9.20
C LEU A 67 1.06 6.36 -8.97
N PHE A 68 1.79 7.38 -9.45
CA PHE A 68 3.24 7.46 -9.32
C PHE A 68 3.68 7.58 -7.84
N GLY A 69 2.96 8.34 -7.01
CA GLY A 69 3.22 8.42 -5.57
C GLY A 69 3.11 7.06 -4.88
N ASN A 70 2.04 6.31 -5.19
CA ASN A 70 1.85 4.96 -4.67
C ASN A 70 2.87 3.97 -5.26
N ALA A 71 3.18 4.05 -6.55
CA ALA A 71 4.14 3.18 -7.20
C ALA A 71 5.56 3.35 -6.64
N PHE A 72 5.99 4.59 -6.38
CA PHE A 72 7.26 4.86 -5.72
C PHE A 72 7.32 4.23 -4.32
N SER A 73 6.29 4.45 -3.52
CA SER A 73 6.21 3.89 -2.17
C SER A 73 6.13 2.36 -2.18
N LEU A 74 5.38 1.78 -3.13
CA LEU A 74 5.31 0.33 -3.35
C LEU A 74 6.68 -0.24 -3.75
N LEU A 75 7.43 0.45 -4.62
CA LEU A 75 8.78 0.03 -5.01
C LEU A 75 9.71 -0.01 -3.79
N VAL A 76 9.63 0.98 -2.91
CA VAL A 76 10.49 1.07 -1.73
C VAL A 76 10.09 0.07 -0.66
N PHE A 77 8.85 0.16 -0.16
CA PHE A 77 8.39 -0.67 0.97
C PHE A 77 8.04 -2.10 0.54
N GLY A 78 7.54 -2.28 -0.67
CA GLY A 78 7.28 -3.60 -1.24
C GLY A 78 8.56 -4.41 -1.37
N ARG A 79 9.66 -3.81 -1.85
CA ARG A 79 10.95 -4.50 -1.88
C ARG A 79 11.44 -4.90 -0.50
N MET A 80 11.27 -4.02 0.50
CA MET A 80 11.63 -4.35 1.87
C MET A 80 10.90 -5.61 2.38
N VAL A 81 9.61 -5.71 2.10
CA VAL A 81 8.79 -6.87 2.50
C VAL A 81 9.12 -8.09 1.65
N GLU A 82 9.28 -7.93 0.32
CA GLU A 82 9.60 -9.05 -0.58
C GLU A 82 10.95 -9.69 -0.27
N GLU A 83 11.94 -8.89 0.14
CA GLU A 83 13.27 -9.41 0.54
C GLU A 83 13.22 -10.31 1.79
N GLU A 84 12.29 -10.04 2.71
CA GLU A 84 12.15 -10.80 3.97
C GLU A 84 11.12 -11.93 3.87
N GLU A 85 9.98 -11.68 3.20
CA GLU A 85 8.80 -12.56 3.20
C GLU A 85 8.55 -13.22 1.84
N GLY A 86 9.35 -12.87 0.83
CA GLY A 86 9.16 -13.33 -0.55
C GLY A 86 7.95 -12.71 -1.26
N ALA A 87 7.79 -13.05 -2.54
CA ALA A 87 6.74 -12.50 -3.39
C ALA A 87 5.32 -12.81 -2.88
N PHE A 88 5.10 -14.01 -2.33
CA PHE A 88 3.80 -14.38 -1.77
C PHE A 88 3.48 -13.55 -0.52
N GLY A 89 4.44 -13.37 0.39
CA GLY A 89 4.29 -12.53 1.59
C GLY A 89 3.98 -11.07 1.24
N LEU A 90 4.66 -10.52 0.22
CA LEU A 90 4.37 -9.20 -0.31
C LEU A 90 2.93 -9.09 -0.81
N TRP A 91 2.47 -10.02 -1.68
CA TRP A 91 1.12 -10.01 -2.22
C TRP A 91 0.06 -10.14 -1.11
N ALA A 92 0.26 -11.07 -0.17
CA ALA A 92 -0.63 -11.27 0.97
C ALA A 92 -0.73 -9.99 1.80
N THR A 93 0.41 -9.36 2.14
CA THR A 93 0.46 -8.10 2.87
C THR A 93 -0.27 -6.98 2.12
N TYR A 94 0.00 -6.82 0.83
CA TYR A 94 -0.65 -5.80 -0.01
C TYR A 94 -2.17 -5.94 0.00
N VAL A 95 -2.68 -7.14 -0.23
CA VAL A 95 -4.13 -7.41 -0.29
C VAL A 95 -4.79 -7.27 1.08
N VAL A 96 -4.21 -7.88 2.12
CA VAL A 96 -4.77 -7.83 3.49
C VAL A 96 -4.83 -6.41 4.03
N CYS A 97 -3.74 -5.65 3.88
CA CYS A 97 -3.69 -4.25 4.33
C CYS A 97 -4.59 -3.34 3.50
N GLY A 98 -4.72 -3.60 2.18
CA GLY A 98 -5.67 -2.91 1.32
C GLY A 98 -7.11 -3.12 1.76
N ILE A 99 -7.49 -4.37 2.05
CA ILE A 99 -8.82 -4.71 2.58
C ILE A 99 -9.04 -4.03 3.94
N ALA A 100 -8.09 -4.12 4.87
CA ALA A 100 -8.22 -3.52 6.20
C ALA A 100 -8.44 -2.00 6.11
N GLY A 101 -7.69 -1.32 5.24
CA GLY A 101 -7.87 0.10 4.99
C GLY A 101 -9.21 0.44 4.34
N ASN A 102 -9.63 -0.31 3.35
CA ASN A 102 -10.92 -0.12 2.70
C ASN A 102 -12.10 -0.36 3.67
N VAL A 103 -11.99 -1.36 4.54
CA VAL A 103 -12.97 -1.60 5.62
C VAL A 103 -13.01 -0.42 6.58
N ALA A 104 -11.86 0.05 7.07
CA ALA A 104 -11.77 1.20 7.96
C ALA A 104 -12.35 2.47 7.32
N SER A 105 -12.06 2.71 6.04
CA SER A 105 -12.63 3.81 5.27
C SER A 105 -14.15 3.72 5.18
N TYR A 106 -14.68 2.55 4.81
CA TYR A 106 -16.12 2.34 4.74
C TYR A 106 -16.81 2.57 6.08
N LEU A 107 -16.24 2.02 7.17
CA LEU A 107 -16.81 2.17 8.52
C LEU A 107 -16.76 3.62 9.03
N SER A 108 -15.85 4.44 8.54
CA SER A 108 -15.77 5.86 8.90
C SER A 108 -16.87 6.72 8.26
N ALA A 109 -17.42 6.31 7.12
CA ALA A 109 -18.44 7.04 6.39
C ALA A 109 -19.39 6.09 5.63
N PRO A 110 -20.11 5.18 6.33
CA PRO A 110 -20.98 4.21 5.67
C PRO A 110 -22.18 4.91 5.04
N HIS A 111 -22.66 4.37 3.93
CA HIS A 111 -23.84 4.86 3.21
C HIS A 111 -23.76 6.33 2.74
N THR A 112 -22.55 6.85 2.57
CA THR A 112 -22.32 8.21 2.03
C THR A 112 -21.99 8.15 0.55
N ALA A 113 -22.09 9.29 -0.15
CA ALA A 113 -21.68 9.41 -1.56
C ALA A 113 -20.15 9.49 -1.72
N THR A 114 -19.40 8.80 -0.86
CA THR A 114 -17.94 8.75 -0.87
C THR A 114 -17.47 7.55 -1.68
N VAL A 115 -16.32 7.69 -2.32
CA VAL A 115 -15.64 6.62 -3.05
C VAL A 115 -14.20 6.51 -2.55
N SER A 116 -13.77 5.28 -2.20
CA SER A 116 -12.38 4.99 -1.84
C SER A 116 -11.67 4.26 -2.98
N LEU A 117 -10.42 4.65 -3.22
CA LEU A 117 -9.54 4.04 -4.21
C LEU A 117 -8.08 4.36 -3.93
N GLY A 118 -7.17 3.56 -4.48
CA GLY A 118 -5.74 3.74 -4.38
C GLY A 118 -5.03 2.67 -3.56
N ALA A 119 -3.78 2.44 -3.91
CA ALA A 119 -2.89 1.49 -3.24
C ALA A 119 -2.42 1.98 -1.85
N SER A 120 -2.76 3.19 -1.45
CA SER A 120 -2.15 3.85 -0.30
C SER A 120 -2.31 3.08 1.02
N SER A 121 -3.48 2.50 1.30
CA SER A 121 -3.66 1.66 2.49
C SER A 121 -2.77 0.42 2.48
N SER A 122 -2.63 -0.23 1.32
CA SER A 122 -1.69 -1.35 1.14
C SER A 122 -0.25 -0.92 1.40
N VAL A 123 0.16 0.22 0.86
CA VAL A 123 1.49 0.80 1.02
C VAL A 123 1.78 1.16 2.48
N PHE A 124 0.81 1.72 3.21
CA PHE A 124 0.94 1.98 4.65
C PHE A 124 1.11 0.69 5.45
N GLY A 125 0.40 -0.37 5.07
CA GLY A 125 0.58 -1.69 5.65
C GLY A 125 1.96 -2.27 5.35
N LEU A 126 2.44 -2.19 4.11
CA LEU A 126 3.79 -2.62 3.73
C LEU A 126 4.87 -1.85 4.50
N PHE A 127 4.70 -0.54 4.70
CA PHE A 127 5.58 0.25 5.55
C PHE A 127 5.60 -0.28 6.99
N ALA A 128 4.42 -0.51 7.60
CA ALA A 128 4.32 -1.01 8.96
C ALA A 128 5.00 -2.39 9.11
N VAL A 129 4.74 -3.32 8.17
CA VAL A 129 5.38 -4.65 8.14
C VAL A 129 6.88 -4.52 7.96
N GLY A 130 7.34 -3.74 6.97
CA GLY A 130 8.75 -3.54 6.68
C GLY A 130 9.54 -2.95 7.85
N VAL A 131 8.94 -2.00 8.61
CA VAL A 131 9.55 -1.47 9.83
C VAL A 131 9.61 -2.52 10.92
N LEU A 132 8.50 -3.21 11.21
CA LEU A 132 8.43 -4.18 12.31
C LEU A 132 9.31 -5.41 12.10
N THR A 133 9.44 -5.87 10.87
CA THR A 133 10.32 -7.01 10.55
C THR A 133 11.80 -6.63 10.59
N LYS A 134 12.14 -5.39 10.22
CA LYS A 134 13.54 -4.92 10.17
C LYS A 134 14.08 -4.35 11.47
N VAL A 135 13.24 -3.88 12.39
CA VAL A 135 13.67 -3.38 13.72
C VAL A 135 14.52 -4.42 14.49
N ARG A 136 14.44 -5.67 14.13
CA ARG A 136 15.25 -6.75 14.76
C ARG A 136 16.66 -6.89 14.20
N LEU A 137 17.06 -6.24 13.11
CA LEU A 137 18.19 -6.70 12.31
C LEU A 137 19.31 -5.69 12.05
N ASP A 138 19.07 -4.36 11.93
CA ASP A 138 20.15 -3.42 11.62
C ASP A 138 19.74 -1.94 11.82
N VAL A 139 20.55 -1.18 12.58
CA VAL A 139 20.36 0.27 12.82
C VAL A 139 20.33 1.07 11.52
N ARG A 140 21.13 0.70 10.51
CA ARG A 140 21.14 1.39 9.21
C ARG A 140 19.80 1.26 8.50
N ARG A 141 19.23 0.05 8.45
CA ARG A 141 17.92 -0.22 7.83
C ARG A 141 16.78 0.47 8.58
N MET A 142 16.92 0.59 9.90
CA MET A 142 15.99 1.35 10.73
C MET A 142 16.03 2.85 10.41
N LEU A 143 17.21 3.43 10.18
CA LEU A 143 17.35 4.83 9.76
C LEU A 143 16.74 5.07 8.37
N GLU A 144 16.96 4.15 7.42
CA GLU A 144 16.35 4.18 6.10
C GLU A 144 14.82 4.14 6.20
N ALA A 145 14.25 3.26 7.04
CA ALA A 145 12.81 3.15 7.28
C ALA A 145 12.24 4.42 7.95
N VAL A 146 12.95 5.05 8.88
CA VAL A 146 12.53 6.30 9.52
C VAL A 146 12.53 7.47 8.54
N VAL A 147 13.56 7.60 7.71
CA VAL A 147 13.64 8.66 6.70
C VAL A 147 12.52 8.52 5.66
N LEU A 148 12.32 7.30 5.14
CA LEU A 148 11.27 7.00 4.17
C LEU A 148 9.88 7.10 4.79
N GLY A 149 9.72 6.63 6.05
CA GLY A 149 8.50 6.79 6.82
C GLY A 149 8.15 8.24 7.10
N GLY A 150 9.15 9.06 7.36
CA GLY A 150 8.99 10.52 7.49
C GLY A 150 8.50 11.17 6.18
N TYR A 151 8.96 10.70 5.04
CA TYR A 151 8.46 11.15 3.73
C TYR A 151 6.99 10.77 3.53
N VAL A 152 6.63 9.50 3.77
CA VAL A 152 5.23 9.03 3.67
C VAL A 152 4.34 9.78 4.67
N TRP A 153 4.80 9.97 5.92
CA TRP A 153 4.11 10.74 6.93
C TRP A 153 3.86 12.18 6.51
N LYS A 154 4.89 12.84 5.95
CA LYS A 154 4.75 14.20 5.42
C LYS A 154 3.71 14.28 4.31
N GLN A 155 3.68 13.30 3.39
CA GLN A 155 2.70 13.23 2.31
C GLN A 155 1.27 13.06 2.86
N VAL A 156 1.08 12.17 3.84
CA VAL A 156 -0.19 12.01 4.57
C VAL A 156 -0.62 13.29 5.26
N MET A 157 0.31 13.96 5.97
CA MET A 157 -0.01 15.21 6.65
C MET A 157 -0.37 16.34 5.68
N GLN A 158 0.26 16.42 4.51
CA GLN A 158 -0.09 17.39 3.48
C GLN A 158 -1.49 17.14 2.89
N GLU A 159 -1.82 15.89 2.62
CA GLU A 159 -3.15 15.48 2.19
C GLU A 159 -4.21 15.77 3.27
N THR A 160 -3.85 15.57 4.56
CA THR A 160 -4.71 15.86 5.73
C THR A 160 -4.99 17.33 5.87
N ALA A 161 -3.96 18.15 5.77
CA ALA A 161 -4.08 19.59 5.90
C ALA A 161 -4.92 20.18 4.76
N ALA A 162 -4.80 19.65 3.56
CA ALA A 162 -5.63 20.02 2.41
C ALA A 162 -7.10 19.68 2.65
N LEU A 163 -7.43 18.57 3.28
CA LEU A 163 -8.79 18.19 3.64
C LEU A 163 -9.36 19.08 4.76
N ALA A 164 -8.56 19.41 5.77
CA ALA A 164 -8.96 20.26 6.90
C ALA A 164 -9.22 21.72 6.48
N SER A 165 -8.57 22.19 5.40
CA SER A 165 -8.72 23.55 4.85
C SER A 165 -9.89 23.73 3.89
N GLY A 166 -10.82 22.78 3.80
CA GLY A 166 -12.01 22.88 2.94
C GLY A 166 -11.98 21.96 1.73
N GLY A 167 -11.05 21.01 1.76
CA GLY A 167 -11.01 19.85 0.89
C GLY A 167 -10.68 20.13 -0.55
N THR A 168 -9.48 19.83 -0.96
CA THR A 168 -9.26 19.46 -2.37
C THR A 168 -9.85 18.07 -2.59
N THR A 169 -11.10 18.04 -2.98
CA THR A 169 -11.65 16.85 -3.62
C THR A 169 -11.03 16.76 -5.00
N VAL A 170 -10.04 15.94 -5.19
CA VAL A 170 -9.62 15.56 -6.53
C VAL A 170 -10.72 14.68 -7.09
N GLY A 171 -11.55 15.26 -7.97
CA GLY A 171 -12.68 14.57 -8.58
C GLY A 171 -13.80 14.13 -7.61
N GLY A 172 -14.02 14.80 -6.47
CA GLY A 172 -15.04 14.43 -5.49
C GLY A 172 -14.62 13.31 -4.52
N MET A 173 -13.35 12.91 -4.54
CA MET A 173 -12.82 11.82 -3.73
C MET A 173 -12.09 12.34 -2.50
N SER A 174 -12.60 11.98 -1.32
CA SER A 174 -11.93 12.24 -0.04
C SER A 174 -10.81 11.24 0.16
N VAL A 175 -9.57 11.72 0.34
CA VAL A 175 -8.47 10.85 0.78
C VAL A 175 -8.75 10.42 2.22
N GLY A 176 -8.97 9.13 2.39
CA GLY A 176 -9.42 8.63 3.68
C GLY A 176 -8.28 8.38 4.66
N HIS A 177 -8.10 9.26 5.68
CA HIS A 177 -7.18 8.97 6.80
C HIS A 177 -7.41 7.62 7.42
N TRP A 178 -8.67 7.23 7.55
CA TRP A 178 -9.08 5.94 8.07
C TRP A 178 -8.59 4.77 7.22
N ALA A 179 -8.50 4.96 5.90
CA ALA A 179 -7.93 3.95 5.01
C ALA A 179 -6.44 3.73 5.30
N HIS A 180 -5.66 4.79 5.45
CA HIS A 180 -4.23 4.72 5.73
C HIS A 180 -3.96 4.09 7.10
N LEU A 181 -4.68 4.57 8.14
CA LEU A 181 -4.58 4.02 9.49
C LEU A 181 -5.01 2.54 9.53
N GLY A 182 -6.12 2.20 8.88
CA GLY A 182 -6.60 0.82 8.76
C GLY A 182 -5.59 -0.10 8.09
N GLY A 183 -4.93 0.37 7.02
CA GLY A 183 -3.86 -0.36 6.35
C GLY A 183 -2.65 -0.60 7.26
N ALA A 184 -2.19 0.44 7.96
CA ALA A 184 -1.06 0.33 8.90
C ALA A 184 -1.39 -0.62 10.07
N VAL A 185 -2.57 -0.50 10.68
CA VAL A 185 -3.04 -1.41 11.74
C VAL A 185 -3.15 -2.84 11.21
N GLY A 186 -3.66 -3.03 10.01
CA GLY A 186 -3.70 -4.34 9.34
C GLY A 186 -2.31 -4.96 9.21
N GLY A 187 -1.30 -4.18 8.83
CA GLY A 187 0.09 -4.61 8.76
C GLY A 187 0.67 -5.01 10.13
N VAL A 188 0.43 -4.21 11.17
CA VAL A 188 0.85 -4.53 12.55
C VAL A 188 0.21 -5.84 13.01
N LEU A 189 -1.11 -5.99 12.82
CA LEU A 189 -1.82 -7.21 13.22
C LEU A 189 -1.31 -8.44 12.46
N LEU A 190 -1.03 -8.30 11.17
CA LEU A 190 -0.46 -9.38 10.36
C LEU A 190 0.87 -9.86 10.93
N VAL A 191 1.80 -8.94 11.27
CA VAL A 191 3.09 -9.30 11.89
C VAL A 191 2.89 -9.98 13.23
N LEU A 192 1.98 -9.46 14.08
CA LEU A 192 1.69 -10.06 15.38
C LEU A 192 1.09 -11.46 15.26
N MET A 193 0.22 -11.69 14.28
CA MET A 193 -0.35 -13.01 14.02
C MET A 193 0.71 -14.00 13.53
N LEU A 194 1.52 -13.60 12.55
CA LEU A 194 2.57 -14.45 11.99
C LEU A 194 3.67 -14.74 13.01
N SER A 195 4.00 -13.81 13.90
CA SER A 195 5.00 -14.00 14.96
C SER A 195 4.59 -15.05 16.03
N ARG A 196 3.31 -15.38 16.10
CA ARG A 196 2.77 -16.39 17.03
C ARG A 196 2.68 -17.80 16.43
N LEU A 197 2.84 -17.92 15.11
CA LEU A 197 2.88 -19.23 14.48
C LEU A 197 4.16 -19.95 14.89
N PRO A 198 4.10 -21.25 15.23
CA PRO A 198 5.30 -22.03 15.49
C PRO A 198 6.17 -21.95 14.23
N LYS A 199 7.43 -21.57 14.41
CA LYS A 199 8.42 -21.68 13.34
C LYS A 199 8.46 -23.16 12.97
N GLY A 200 8.06 -23.48 11.75
CA GLY A 200 8.17 -24.85 11.26
C GLY A 200 9.61 -25.32 11.50
N GLU A 201 9.77 -26.41 12.24
CA GLU A 201 11.03 -27.17 12.31
C GLU A 201 11.24 -27.72 10.89
N GLY A 202 11.97 -26.99 10.11
CA GLY A 202 12.19 -27.31 8.72
C GLY A 202 13.58 -26.87 8.30
N GLU A 203 14.54 -27.79 8.46
CA GLU A 203 15.83 -27.97 7.76
C GLU A 203 16.91 -26.91 7.99
#